data_168d8f187b819bd344e038f42e12fd93
#
_entry.id   168d8f187b819bd344e038f42e12fd93
#
_cell.length_a   1.000
_cell.length_b   1.000
_cell.length_c   1.000
_cell.angle_alpha   90.00
_cell.angle_beta   90.00
_cell.angle_gamma   90.00
#
_symmetry.space_group_name_H-M   'P 1'
#
loop_
_entity.id
_entity.type
_entity.pdbx_description
1 polymer ?
#
loop_
_entity_poly.entity_id
_entity_poly.type
_entity_poly.pdbx_seq_one_letter_code
_entity_poly.pdbx_strand_id
1 'polypeptide(L)'
;TPNHFMGIMILVSLWSAMGIGFLAMISGILNINQELYEAAYVDGMRNRFQEIIFITVPSMKPQMLFGAVMAIVNAFNMGWIGVTLSGANPTPEYAGQLITNHIDDFGFIRYEMGYAAALSVVLLTVVYLFNRLAHRFFGERGEVEA
;
A
#
# COMPACT_ATOMS: atom_id res chain seq x y z
N THR A 1 -21.69 11.80 11.21
CA THR A 1 -21.09 12.99 11.85
C THR A 1 -19.67 13.20 11.35
N PRO A 2 -19.26 14.45 11.02
CA PRO A 2 -17.92 14.73 10.47
C PRO A 2 -16.77 14.21 11.33
N ASN A 3 -16.95 14.16 12.64
CA ASN A 3 -15.91 13.73 13.59
C ASN A 3 -15.51 12.25 13.47
N HIS A 4 -16.40 11.40 12.95
CA HIS A 4 -16.15 9.96 12.77
C HIS A 4 -15.96 9.56 11.32
N PHE A 5 -16.10 10.49 10.38
CA PHE A 5 -16.06 10.23 8.95
C PHE A 5 -14.68 9.72 8.52
N MET A 6 -13.61 10.33 8.98
CA MET A 6 -12.25 9.90 8.67
C MET A 6 -11.96 8.47 9.20
N GLY A 7 -12.46 8.16 10.41
CA GLY A 7 -12.34 6.82 10.98
C GLY A 7 -13.05 5.76 10.14
N ILE A 8 -14.25 6.06 9.65
CA ILE A 8 -15.00 5.19 8.75
C ILE A 8 -14.29 5.01 7.41
N MET A 9 -13.73 6.08 6.85
CA MET A 9 -12.93 6.01 5.63
C MET A 9 -11.71 5.11 5.79
N ILE A 10 -10.99 5.23 6.89
CA ILE A 10 -9.83 4.38 7.19
C ILE A 10 -10.24 2.91 7.27
N LEU A 11 -11.34 2.61 7.96
CA LEU A 11 -11.85 1.26 8.09
C LEU A 11 -12.25 0.66 6.73
N VAL A 12 -12.97 1.40 5.90
CA VAL A 12 -13.35 0.98 4.55
C VAL A 12 -12.11 0.82 3.66
N SER A 13 -11.13 1.71 3.78
CA SER A 13 -9.88 1.64 3.04
C SER A 13 -9.09 0.38 3.39
N LEU A 14 -8.98 0.04 4.67
CA LEU A 14 -8.33 -1.19 5.13
C LEU A 14 -9.05 -2.43 4.60
N TRP A 15 -10.36 -2.43 4.64
CA TRP A 15 -11.16 -3.51 4.06
C TRP A 15 -10.91 -3.69 2.57
N SER A 16 -10.95 -2.59 1.81
CA SER A 16 -10.73 -2.60 0.36
C SER A 16 -9.30 -2.96 -0.03
N ALA A 17 -8.31 -2.62 0.80
CA ALA A 17 -6.90 -2.87 0.54
C ALA A 17 -6.49 -4.34 0.71
N MET A 18 -7.32 -5.18 1.32
CA MET A 18 -6.98 -6.58 1.61
C MET A 18 -6.88 -7.47 0.35
N GLY A 19 -7.35 -7.03 -0.81
CA GLY A 19 -7.46 -7.88 -2.00
C GLY A 19 -6.12 -8.25 -2.63
N ILE A 20 -5.43 -7.28 -3.23
CA ILE A 20 -4.22 -7.52 -4.03
C ILE A 20 -3.05 -7.98 -3.15
N GLY A 21 -2.85 -7.33 -2.01
CA GLY A 21 -1.80 -7.70 -1.06
C GLY A 21 -1.97 -9.11 -0.52
N PHE A 22 -3.20 -9.48 -0.19
CA PHE A 22 -3.53 -10.83 0.29
C PHE A 22 -3.23 -11.91 -0.78
N LEU A 23 -3.66 -11.69 -2.02
CA LEU A 23 -3.36 -12.60 -3.13
C LEU A 23 -1.86 -12.73 -3.40
N ALA A 24 -1.12 -11.64 -3.35
CA ALA A 24 0.33 -11.64 -3.51
C ALA A 24 1.02 -12.45 -2.41
N MET A 25 0.58 -12.30 -1.15
CA MET A 25 1.12 -13.05 -0.02
C MET A 25 0.83 -14.55 -0.14
N ILE A 26 -0.38 -14.93 -0.51
CA ILE A 26 -0.74 -16.35 -0.75
C ILE A 26 0.11 -16.93 -1.88
N SER A 27 0.22 -16.22 -2.99
CA SER A 27 1.06 -16.64 -4.11
C SER A 27 2.52 -16.85 -3.69
N GLY A 28 3.04 -15.92 -2.88
CA GLY A 28 4.39 -16.03 -2.32
C GLY A 28 4.58 -17.28 -1.48
N ILE A 29 3.64 -17.58 -0.58
CA ILE A 29 3.69 -18.77 0.28
C ILE A 29 3.63 -20.06 -0.54
N LEU A 30 2.75 -20.12 -1.53
CA LEU A 30 2.60 -21.32 -2.38
C LEU A 30 3.81 -21.58 -3.27
N ASN A 31 4.58 -20.57 -3.60
CA ASN A 31 5.78 -20.69 -4.44
C ASN A 31 7.06 -21.02 -3.67
N ILE A 32 7.01 -21.09 -2.35
CA ILE A 32 8.16 -21.46 -1.54
C ILE A 32 8.43 -22.96 -1.73
N ASN A 33 9.70 -23.29 -2.03
CA ASN A 33 10.10 -24.68 -2.17
C ASN A 33 10.05 -25.39 -0.81
N GLN A 34 9.32 -26.51 -0.74
CA GLN A 34 9.19 -27.30 0.49
C GLN A 34 10.52 -27.90 0.98
N GLU A 35 11.48 -28.09 0.08
CA GLU A 35 12.81 -28.56 0.44
C GLU A 35 13.51 -27.64 1.44
N LEU A 36 13.23 -26.33 1.41
CA LEU A 36 13.76 -25.37 2.38
C LEU A 36 13.25 -25.65 3.79
N TYR A 37 11.99 -26.03 3.93
CA TYR A 37 11.41 -26.40 5.21
C TYR A 37 11.97 -27.71 5.75
N GLU A 38 12.12 -28.70 4.87
CA GLU A 38 12.70 -29.99 5.23
C GLU A 38 14.16 -29.84 5.67
N ALA A 39 14.94 -29.05 4.96
CA ALA A 39 16.33 -28.74 5.32
C ALA A 39 16.41 -28.02 6.69
N ALA A 40 15.49 -27.12 6.95
CA ALA A 40 15.45 -26.40 8.24
C ALA A 40 15.09 -27.33 9.41
N TYR A 41 14.21 -28.29 9.21
CA TYR A 41 13.92 -29.31 10.24
C TYR A 41 15.16 -30.17 10.54
N VAL A 42 15.93 -30.53 9.53
CA VAL A 42 17.21 -31.25 9.71
C VAL A 42 18.21 -30.41 10.49
N ASP A 43 18.24 -29.09 10.26
CA ASP A 43 19.14 -28.15 10.94
C ASP A 43 18.72 -27.83 12.39
N GLY A 44 17.63 -28.45 12.89
CA GLY A 44 17.20 -28.34 14.28
C GLY A 44 16.13 -27.30 14.56
N MET A 45 15.40 -26.85 13.56
CA MET A 45 14.25 -25.97 13.73
C MET A 45 13.13 -26.68 14.52
N ARG A 46 12.73 -26.09 15.64
CA ARG A 46 11.76 -26.72 16.58
C ARG A 46 10.39 -26.06 16.59
N ASN A 47 10.27 -24.84 16.04
CA ASN A 47 9.13 -23.98 16.27
C ASN A 47 8.60 -23.43 14.96
N ARG A 48 7.27 -23.41 14.79
CA ARG A 48 6.61 -22.80 13.62
C ARG A 48 6.89 -21.31 13.48
N PHE A 49 7.13 -20.64 14.60
CA PHE A 49 7.50 -19.24 14.63
C PHE A 49 8.90 -19.00 14.02
N GLN A 50 9.86 -19.88 14.29
CA GLN A 50 11.18 -19.84 13.65
C GLN A 50 11.10 -20.10 12.15
N GLU A 51 10.26 -21.04 11.74
CA GLU A 51 9.98 -21.33 10.33
C GLU A 51 9.50 -20.09 9.59
N ILE A 52 8.54 -19.37 10.16
CA ILE A 52 8.01 -18.15 9.57
C ILE A 52 9.09 -17.08 9.43
N ILE A 53 9.85 -16.81 10.47
CA ILE A 53 10.84 -15.73 10.49
C ILE A 53 12.05 -16.03 9.60
N PHE A 54 12.58 -17.25 9.64
CA PHE A 54 13.83 -17.57 8.96
C PHE A 54 13.67 -18.06 7.52
N ILE A 55 12.54 -18.61 7.15
CA ILE A 55 12.32 -19.20 5.83
C ILE A 55 11.21 -18.50 5.07
N THR A 56 10.03 -18.38 5.65
CA THR A 56 8.84 -17.87 4.95
C THR A 56 8.99 -16.38 4.61
N VAL A 57 9.31 -15.56 5.58
CA VAL A 57 9.45 -14.11 5.37
C VAL A 57 10.58 -13.75 4.39
N PRO A 58 11.81 -14.28 4.54
CA PRO A 58 12.88 -14.00 3.56
C PRO A 58 12.57 -14.47 2.15
N SER A 59 11.91 -15.61 2.00
CA SER A 59 11.52 -16.16 0.69
C SER A 59 10.41 -15.38 0.01
N MET A 60 9.62 -14.63 0.79
CA MET A 60 8.49 -13.83 0.31
C MET A 60 8.84 -12.36 0.05
N LYS A 61 10.09 -11.94 0.21
CA LYS A 61 10.48 -10.53 0.03
C LYS A 61 10.00 -9.91 -1.28
N PRO A 62 10.11 -10.55 -2.46
CA PRO A 62 9.59 -9.98 -3.70
C PRO A 62 8.08 -9.74 -3.68
N GLN A 63 7.30 -10.66 -3.13
CA GLN A 63 5.85 -10.54 -2.99
C GLN A 63 5.46 -9.48 -1.96
N MET A 64 6.20 -9.40 -0.85
CA MET A 64 6.02 -8.34 0.15
C MET A 64 6.31 -6.97 -0.42
N LEU A 65 7.37 -6.83 -1.23
CA LEU A 65 7.69 -5.58 -1.94
C LEU A 65 6.57 -5.19 -2.89
N PHE A 66 6.08 -6.12 -3.71
CA PHE A 66 4.95 -5.88 -4.60
C PHE A 66 3.71 -5.43 -3.84
N GLY A 67 3.35 -6.14 -2.77
CA GLY A 67 2.22 -5.80 -1.91
C GLY A 67 2.36 -4.42 -1.28
N ALA A 68 3.54 -4.07 -0.78
CA ALA A 68 3.83 -2.77 -0.18
C ALA A 68 3.73 -1.64 -1.21
N VAL A 69 4.32 -1.80 -2.40
CA VAL A 69 4.25 -0.81 -3.48
C VAL A 69 2.81 -0.58 -3.91
N MET A 70 2.04 -1.64 -4.13
CA MET A 70 0.63 -1.55 -4.52
C MET A 70 -0.23 -0.94 -3.42
N ALA A 71 0.03 -1.25 -2.16
CA ALA A 71 -0.67 -0.66 -1.02
C ALA A 71 -0.42 0.86 -0.93
N ILE A 72 0.82 1.29 -1.12
CA ILE A 72 1.18 2.71 -1.13
C ILE A 72 0.45 3.45 -2.26
N VAL A 73 0.54 2.94 -3.49
CA VAL A 73 -0.12 3.55 -4.66
C VAL A 73 -1.64 3.63 -4.46
N ASN A 74 -2.26 2.55 -3.99
CA ASN A 74 -3.70 2.51 -3.74
C ASN A 74 -4.12 3.47 -2.62
N ALA A 75 -3.34 3.56 -1.53
CA ALA A 75 -3.65 4.45 -0.42
C ALA A 75 -3.71 5.92 -0.86
N PHE A 76 -2.80 6.35 -1.72
CA PHE A 76 -2.81 7.72 -2.25
C PHE A 76 -3.94 7.97 -3.26
N ASN A 77 -4.49 6.94 -3.88
CA ASN A 77 -5.58 7.06 -4.86
C ASN A 77 -6.99 6.79 -4.29
N MET A 78 -7.14 6.61 -2.98
CA MET A 78 -8.42 6.26 -2.35
C MET A 78 -9.38 7.45 -2.13
N GLY A 79 -9.16 8.59 -2.76
CA GLY A 79 -10.03 9.76 -2.64
C GLY A 79 -11.50 9.52 -2.99
N TRP A 80 -11.76 8.56 -3.87
CA TRP A 80 -13.12 8.17 -4.29
C TRP A 80 -13.97 7.62 -3.13
N ILE A 81 -13.36 7.04 -2.10
CA ILE A 81 -14.09 6.46 -0.95
C ILE A 81 -14.85 7.55 -0.19
N GLY A 82 -14.20 8.67 0.10
CA GLY A 82 -14.84 9.79 0.77
C GLY A 82 -16.01 10.36 0.00
N VAL A 83 -15.85 10.53 -1.30
CA VAL A 83 -16.90 11.00 -2.20
C VAL A 83 -18.08 10.01 -2.26
N THR A 84 -17.78 8.71 -2.34
CA THR A 84 -18.81 7.66 -2.38
C THR A 84 -19.61 7.59 -1.07
N LEU A 85 -18.92 7.68 0.07
CA LEU A 85 -19.57 7.61 1.38
C LEU A 85 -20.40 8.86 1.71
N SER A 86 -19.96 10.03 1.27
CA SER A 86 -20.65 11.29 1.55
C SER A 86 -21.69 11.66 0.48
N GLY A 87 -21.54 11.13 -0.73
CA GLY A 87 -22.35 11.51 -1.88
C GLY A 87 -22.06 12.90 -2.42
N ALA A 88 -20.97 13.55 -1.99
CA ALA A 88 -20.61 14.92 -2.34
C ALA A 88 -19.11 15.06 -2.63
N ASN A 89 -18.77 15.93 -3.56
CA ASN A 89 -17.41 16.35 -3.84
C ASN A 89 -17.38 17.89 -4.00
N PRO A 90 -16.72 18.64 -3.12
CA PRO A 90 -15.95 18.21 -1.94
C PRO A 90 -16.79 17.54 -0.84
N THR A 91 -16.16 16.71 -0.02
CA THR A 91 -16.85 16.07 1.10
C THR A 91 -17.34 17.09 2.12
N PRO A 92 -18.48 16.84 2.82
CA PRO A 92 -19.01 17.79 3.77
C PRO A 92 -17.98 18.20 4.84
N GLU A 93 -17.84 19.50 5.05
CA GLU A 93 -16.86 20.10 5.98
C GLU A 93 -15.41 19.65 5.71
N TYR A 94 -15.12 19.18 4.51
CA TYR A 94 -13.81 18.61 4.12
C TYR A 94 -13.32 17.46 5.03
N ALA A 95 -14.23 16.79 5.72
CA ALA A 95 -13.92 15.77 6.71
C ALA A 95 -13.22 14.52 6.14
N GLY A 96 -13.44 14.23 4.87
CA GLY A 96 -12.83 13.11 4.17
C GLY A 96 -11.98 13.54 2.98
N GLN A 97 -11.46 14.75 2.99
CA GLN A 97 -10.70 15.31 1.88
C GLN A 97 -9.28 14.75 1.86
N LEU A 98 -8.97 13.97 0.84
CA LEU A 98 -7.60 13.53 0.54
C LEU A 98 -6.95 14.46 -0.49
N ILE A 99 -5.65 14.32 -0.67
CA ILE A 99 -4.90 15.15 -1.63
C ILE A 99 -5.42 15.00 -3.07
N THR A 100 -5.85 13.79 -3.46
CA THR A 100 -6.46 13.54 -4.77
C THR A 100 -7.78 14.26 -4.95
N ASN A 101 -8.63 14.30 -3.92
CA ASN A 101 -9.87 15.09 -3.92
C ASN A 101 -9.58 16.59 -4.04
N HIS A 102 -8.55 17.06 -3.37
CA HIS A 102 -8.13 18.46 -3.43
C HIS A 102 -7.63 18.84 -4.82
N ILE A 103 -6.87 17.96 -5.46
CA ILE A 103 -6.44 18.12 -6.85
C ILE A 103 -7.65 18.19 -7.80
N ASP A 104 -8.62 17.30 -7.64
CA ASP A 104 -9.84 17.29 -8.45
C ASP A 104 -10.70 18.55 -8.24
N ASP A 105 -10.85 18.98 -7.00
CA ASP A 105 -11.60 20.20 -6.66
C ASP A 105 -10.99 21.45 -7.32
N PHE A 106 -9.68 21.66 -7.15
CA PHE A 106 -9.02 22.82 -7.73
C PHE A 106 -8.84 22.71 -9.25
N GLY A 107 -8.59 21.51 -9.79
CA GLY A 107 -8.37 21.32 -11.22
C GLY A 107 -9.64 21.38 -12.04
N PHE A 108 -10.68 20.65 -11.65
CA PHE A 108 -11.87 20.41 -12.47
C PHE A 108 -13.11 21.17 -12.01
N ILE A 109 -13.24 21.51 -10.74
CA ILE A 109 -14.38 22.25 -10.22
C ILE A 109 -14.11 23.76 -10.20
N ARG A 110 -12.94 24.17 -9.71
CA ARG A 110 -12.55 25.58 -9.62
C ARG A 110 -11.74 26.09 -10.80
N TYR A 111 -11.34 25.20 -11.69
CA TYR A 111 -10.54 25.49 -12.90
C TYR A 111 -9.17 26.16 -12.62
N GLU A 112 -8.60 25.93 -11.45
CA GLU A 112 -7.26 26.39 -11.11
C GLU A 112 -6.21 25.31 -11.46
N MET A 113 -6.04 25.07 -12.76
CA MET A 113 -5.22 23.97 -13.29
C MET A 113 -3.74 24.07 -12.89
N GLY A 114 -3.20 25.27 -12.76
CA GLY A 114 -1.81 25.47 -12.33
C GLY A 114 -1.55 24.99 -10.91
N TYR A 115 -2.46 25.29 -10.00
CA TYR A 115 -2.40 24.84 -8.61
C TYR A 115 -2.59 23.32 -8.51
N ALA A 116 -3.55 22.77 -9.24
CA ALA A 116 -3.79 21.32 -9.28
C ALA A 116 -2.57 20.57 -9.85
N ALA A 117 -1.93 21.09 -10.89
CA ALA A 117 -0.72 20.53 -11.44
C ALA A 117 0.44 20.52 -10.44
N ALA A 118 0.62 21.60 -9.68
CA ALA A 118 1.64 21.68 -8.63
C ALA A 118 1.40 20.65 -7.53
N LEU A 119 0.15 20.47 -7.08
CA LEU A 119 -0.23 19.44 -6.10
C LEU A 119 0.01 18.04 -6.64
N SER A 120 -0.25 17.79 -7.91
CA SER A 120 0.01 16.51 -8.56
C SER A 120 1.49 16.16 -8.58
N VAL A 121 2.37 17.14 -8.82
CA VAL A 121 3.83 16.95 -8.76
C VAL A 121 4.27 16.65 -7.33
N VAL A 122 3.73 17.34 -6.33
CA VAL A 122 4.00 17.06 -4.91
C VAL A 122 3.57 15.64 -4.55
N LEU A 123 2.37 15.24 -4.95
CA LEU A 123 1.85 13.89 -4.73
C LEU A 123 2.76 12.83 -5.36
N LEU A 124 3.15 13.03 -6.62
CA LEU A 124 4.07 12.14 -7.33
C LEU A 124 5.39 11.98 -6.58
N THR A 125 5.96 13.08 -6.10
CA THR A 125 7.21 13.08 -5.34
C THR A 125 7.05 12.29 -4.02
N VAL A 126 5.97 12.50 -3.30
CA VAL A 126 5.69 11.79 -2.04
C VAL A 126 5.52 10.29 -2.29
N VAL A 127 4.73 9.90 -3.28
CA VAL A 127 4.53 8.49 -3.66
C VAL A 127 5.86 7.84 -4.07
N TYR A 128 6.68 8.54 -4.85
CA TYR A 128 8.00 8.08 -5.25
C TYR A 128 8.92 7.83 -4.04
N LEU A 129 8.94 8.75 -3.09
CA LEU A 129 9.74 8.61 -1.88
C LEU A 129 9.30 7.40 -1.03
N PHE A 130 7.99 7.20 -0.87
CA PHE A 130 7.46 6.04 -0.16
C PHE A 130 7.79 4.73 -0.87
N ASN A 131 7.68 4.69 -2.19
CA ASN A 131 8.03 3.53 -2.98
C ASN A 131 9.53 3.22 -2.87
N ARG A 132 10.37 4.22 -2.91
CA ARG A 132 11.81 4.06 -2.72
C ARG A 132 12.14 3.53 -1.33
N LEU A 133 11.43 4.00 -0.31
CA LEU A 133 11.56 3.51 1.06
C LEU A 133 11.14 2.03 1.16
N ALA A 134 10.04 1.64 0.52
CA ALA A 134 9.58 0.25 0.46
C ALA A 134 10.62 -0.66 -0.23
N HIS A 135 11.21 -0.22 -1.34
CA HIS A 135 12.30 -0.94 -2.01
C HIS A 135 13.52 -1.10 -1.12
N ARG A 136 13.84 -0.10 -0.31
CA ARG A 136 14.96 -0.18 0.63
C ARG A 136 14.72 -1.19 1.75
N PHE A 137 13.49 -1.32 2.24
CA PHE A 137 13.13 -2.25 3.31
C PHE A 137 12.94 -3.69 2.83
N PHE A 138 12.31 -3.88 1.66
CA PHE A 138 11.92 -5.18 1.16
C PHE A 138 12.72 -5.65 -0.05
N GLY A 139 13.54 -4.78 -0.65
CA GLY A 139 14.36 -5.09 -1.79
C GLY A 139 15.53 -6.02 -1.44
N GLU A 140 15.85 -6.95 -2.34
CA GLU A 140 17.06 -7.75 -2.23
C GLU A 140 18.28 -6.87 -2.46
N ARG A 141 19.27 -6.98 -1.57
CA ARG A 141 20.52 -6.22 -1.67
C ARG A 141 21.41 -6.60 -2.86
N GLY A 142 20.97 -7.54 -3.68
CA GLY A 142 21.75 -8.11 -4.78
C GLY A 142 21.44 -7.61 -6.18
N GLU A 143 20.38 -6.83 -6.41
CA GLU A 143 20.00 -6.38 -7.76
C GLU A 143 20.59 -5.01 -8.18
N VAL A 144 21.45 -4.41 -7.39
CA VAL A 144 22.03 -3.09 -7.71
C VAL A 144 23.40 -3.19 -8.39
N GLU A 145 23.93 -4.40 -8.62
CA GLU A 145 25.20 -4.63 -9.28
C GLU A 145 25.10 -5.58 -10.50
N ALA A 146 24.15 -5.29 -11.38
CA ALA A 146 24.15 -5.91 -12.69
C ALA A 146 23.82 -4.87 -13.77
#